data_ce3c4f83f7784c47e2cdb551487882bf
#
_entry.id   ce3c4f83f7784c47e2cdb551487882bf
#
_cell.length_a   1.000
_cell.length_b   1.000
_cell.length_c   1.000
_cell.angle_alpha   90.00
_cell.angle_beta   90.00
_cell.angle_gamma   90.00
#
_symmetry.space_group_name_H-M   'P 1'
#
loop_
_entity.id
_entity.type
_entity.pdbx_description
1 polymer ?
#
loop_
_entity_poly.entity_id
_entity_poly.type
_entity_poly.pdbx_seq_one_letter_code
_entity_poly.pdbx_strand_id
1 'polypeptide(L)'
;DKWKGWVYSISSYGNASVNAAVQSYYISGFLSAKKITEEWKILANTGVNFNTDIYDLGDGDVFIGNNNSLNTNVTIVKSLNDHWSFGGEAFHTSSTYSNYDNYFSVSPAIEYDVYPYSDNATRLLTIFYKIGPEYQDYTDTTLFGETEALLLRQRLDVSLSLTQKWGSLSMGVNGSNYFHDLSKNGAGLFASFNWRIVEGLNFNGFITFDFINDQINLAKGDLSDEEILLQISEQQTNYSFFTYFGLSYTFGSIYNNIVNPRFEGGNTYFF
;
A
#
# COMPACT_ATOMS: atom_id res chain seq x y z
N ASP A 1 -7.42 -0.35 34.37
CA ASP A 1 -7.94 0.19 33.10
C ASP A 1 -7.85 -0.89 32.02
N LYS A 2 -9.01 -1.33 31.52
CA LYS A 2 -9.11 -2.43 30.52
C LYS A 2 -8.43 -2.07 29.20
N TRP A 3 -8.25 -0.79 28.91
CA TRP A 3 -7.76 -0.29 27.63
C TRP A 3 -6.30 0.22 27.69
N LYS A 4 -5.59 -0.03 28.78
CA LYS A 4 -4.25 0.50 29.00
C LYS A 4 -3.30 0.19 27.83
N GLY A 5 -2.90 1.23 27.10
CA GLY A 5 -1.98 1.14 25.97
C GLY A 5 -2.58 0.65 24.65
N TRP A 6 -3.88 0.32 24.60
CA TRP A 6 -4.56 -0.04 23.36
C TRP A 6 -5.31 1.14 22.75
N VAL A 7 -5.21 1.27 21.44
CA VAL A 7 -6.01 2.19 20.63
C VAL A 7 -6.75 1.39 19.57
N TYR A 8 -8.07 1.55 19.52
CA TYR A 8 -8.93 0.91 18.54
C TYR A 8 -9.53 1.97 17.63
N SER A 9 -9.66 1.66 16.35
CA SER A 9 -10.32 2.52 15.38
C SER A 9 -11.24 1.68 14.50
N ILE A 10 -12.44 2.20 14.27
CA ILE A 10 -13.42 1.64 13.34
C ILE A 10 -13.83 2.78 12.43
N SER A 11 -13.73 2.57 11.13
CA SER A 11 -14.19 3.54 10.14
C SER A 11 -14.85 2.84 8.97
N SER A 12 -15.79 3.52 8.35
CA SER A 12 -16.38 3.10 7.09
C SER A 12 -16.69 4.33 6.26
N TYR A 13 -16.61 4.20 4.97
CA TYR A 13 -17.11 5.21 4.05
C TYR A 13 -17.61 4.56 2.77
N GLY A 14 -18.43 5.31 2.03
CA GLY A 14 -18.92 4.88 0.74
C GLY A 14 -19.17 6.07 -0.16
N ASN A 15 -19.13 5.84 -1.45
CA ASN A 15 -19.53 6.81 -2.45
C ASN A 15 -20.29 6.11 -3.58
N ALA A 16 -21.09 6.90 -4.29
CA ALA A 16 -21.74 6.48 -5.50
C ALA A 16 -21.61 7.59 -6.54
N SER A 17 -21.28 7.22 -7.76
CA SER A 17 -21.25 8.10 -8.91
C SER A 17 -22.12 7.48 -10.00
N VAL A 18 -23.09 8.21 -10.51
CA VAL A 18 -24.04 7.71 -11.48
C VAL A 18 -24.18 8.70 -12.62
N ASN A 19 -23.95 8.24 -13.84
CA ASN A 19 -24.29 8.93 -15.06
C ASN A 19 -24.92 7.96 -16.08
N ALA A 20 -25.24 8.44 -17.25
CA ALA A 20 -25.97 7.64 -18.25
C ALA A 20 -25.15 6.43 -18.78
N ALA A 21 -23.83 6.51 -18.76
CA ALA A 21 -22.95 5.48 -19.31
C ALA A 21 -22.29 4.60 -18.24
N VAL A 22 -22.07 5.17 -17.03
CA VAL A 22 -21.33 4.48 -15.97
C VAL A 22 -21.98 4.73 -14.61
N GLN A 23 -22.14 3.67 -13.84
CA GLN A 23 -22.55 3.72 -12.44
C GLN A 23 -21.47 3.04 -11.61
N SER A 24 -20.92 3.74 -10.62
CA SER A 24 -19.90 3.22 -9.72
C SER A 24 -20.39 3.29 -8.28
N TYR A 25 -20.28 2.19 -7.57
CA TYR A 25 -20.65 2.06 -6.16
C TYR A 25 -19.45 1.53 -5.38
N TYR A 26 -19.01 2.26 -4.37
CA TYR A 26 -17.90 1.86 -3.53
C TYR A 26 -18.28 1.93 -2.06
N ILE A 27 -18.00 0.87 -1.32
CA ILE A 27 -18.13 0.80 0.14
C ILE A 27 -16.86 0.21 0.71
N SER A 28 -16.32 0.83 1.76
CA SER A 28 -15.20 0.30 2.50
C SER A 28 -15.41 0.35 4.00
N GLY A 29 -14.79 -0.60 4.70
CA GLY A 29 -14.73 -0.67 6.15
C GLY A 29 -13.32 -0.96 6.61
N PHE A 30 -12.91 -0.35 7.72
CA PHE A 30 -11.59 -0.54 8.29
C PHE A 30 -11.66 -0.66 9.80
N LEU A 31 -10.98 -1.68 10.33
CA LEU A 31 -10.79 -1.92 11.75
C LEU A 31 -9.31 -1.92 12.07
N SER A 32 -8.93 -1.27 13.15
CA SER A 32 -7.55 -1.35 13.65
C SER A 32 -7.50 -1.47 15.16
N ALA A 33 -6.50 -2.21 15.64
CA ALA A 33 -6.12 -2.28 17.04
C ALA A 33 -4.61 -2.14 17.11
N LYS A 34 -4.13 -1.19 17.90
CA LYS A 34 -2.69 -1.00 18.10
C LYS A 34 -2.34 -0.85 19.57
N LYS A 35 -1.23 -1.45 19.94
CA LYS A 35 -0.57 -1.24 21.24
C LYS A 35 0.90 -1.03 21.00
N ILE A 36 1.42 0.11 21.46
CA ILE A 36 2.83 0.48 21.32
C ILE A 36 3.34 0.84 22.72
N THR A 37 4.40 0.16 23.12
CA THR A 37 5.15 0.39 24.35
C THR A 37 6.64 0.50 24.00
N GLU A 38 7.50 0.77 24.94
CA GLU A 38 8.96 0.77 24.73
C GLU A 38 9.48 -0.59 24.26
N GLU A 39 8.90 -1.69 24.75
CA GLU A 39 9.35 -3.05 24.44
C GLU A 39 8.54 -3.72 23.32
N TRP A 40 7.25 -3.39 23.18
CA TRP A 40 6.34 -4.10 22.31
C TRP A 40 5.57 -3.18 21.36
N LYS A 41 5.48 -3.61 20.11
CA LYS A 41 4.59 -3.05 19.10
C LYS A 41 3.67 -4.16 18.58
N ILE A 42 2.37 -3.98 18.78
CA ILE A 42 1.34 -4.90 18.29
C ILE A 42 0.40 -4.08 17.42
N LEU A 43 0.24 -4.49 16.17
CA LEU A 43 -0.66 -3.88 15.21
C LEU A 43 -1.55 -4.97 14.62
N ALA A 44 -2.84 -4.73 14.59
CA ALA A 44 -3.80 -5.58 13.88
C ALA A 44 -4.73 -4.67 13.07
N ASN A 45 -4.81 -4.91 11.78
CA ASN A 45 -5.62 -4.12 10.86
C ASN A 45 -6.43 -5.07 9.98
N THR A 46 -7.69 -4.71 9.74
CA THR A 46 -8.55 -5.41 8.77
C THR A 46 -9.27 -4.36 7.94
N GLY A 47 -9.22 -4.50 6.63
CA GLY A 47 -9.93 -3.66 5.67
C GLY A 47 -10.75 -4.51 4.72
N VAL A 48 -11.97 -4.07 4.43
CA VAL A 48 -12.84 -4.64 3.40
C VAL A 48 -13.18 -3.56 2.39
N ASN A 49 -13.19 -3.93 1.12
CA ASN A 49 -13.60 -3.04 0.04
C ASN A 49 -14.55 -3.80 -0.90
N PHE A 50 -15.64 -3.14 -1.27
CA PHE A 50 -16.58 -3.58 -2.28
C PHE A 50 -16.70 -2.49 -3.32
N ASN A 51 -16.33 -2.80 -4.55
CA ASN A 51 -16.49 -1.92 -5.70
C ASN A 51 -17.31 -2.63 -6.77
N THR A 52 -18.34 -1.97 -7.25
CA THR A 52 -19.16 -2.43 -8.37
C THR A 52 -19.28 -1.30 -9.38
N ASP A 53 -18.79 -1.55 -10.59
CA ASP A 53 -18.91 -0.66 -11.73
C ASP A 53 -19.85 -1.28 -12.77
N ILE A 54 -20.85 -0.53 -13.19
CA ILE A 54 -21.84 -0.92 -14.19
C ILE A 54 -21.65 0.00 -15.40
N TYR A 55 -21.34 -0.60 -16.54
CA TYR A 55 -21.12 0.10 -17.81
C TYR A 55 -22.26 -0.21 -18.76
N ASP A 56 -22.93 0.81 -19.26
CA ASP A 56 -23.88 0.69 -20.35
C ASP A 56 -23.12 0.76 -21.69
N LEU A 57 -23.06 -0.36 -22.38
CA LEU A 57 -22.34 -0.48 -23.65
C LEU A 57 -23.21 -0.08 -24.88
N GLY A 58 -24.46 0.32 -24.61
CA GLY A 58 -25.46 0.63 -25.65
C GLY A 58 -26.22 -0.62 -26.12
N ASP A 59 -27.28 -0.39 -26.90
CA ASP A 59 -28.17 -1.44 -27.44
C ASP A 59 -28.79 -2.38 -26.38
N GLY A 60 -28.74 -1.99 -25.11
CA GLY A 60 -29.24 -2.77 -23.97
C GLY A 60 -28.21 -3.73 -23.36
N ASP A 61 -26.97 -3.72 -23.83
CA ASP A 61 -25.87 -4.49 -23.27
C ASP A 61 -25.26 -3.76 -22.07
N VAL A 62 -25.04 -4.51 -20.98
CA VAL A 62 -24.49 -4.00 -19.72
C VAL A 62 -23.32 -4.87 -19.29
N PHE A 63 -22.18 -4.25 -18.97
CA PHE A 63 -21.05 -4.92 -18.37
C PHE A 63 -20.98 -4.56 -16.87
N ILE A 64 -20.81 -5.56 -16.00
CA ILE A 64 -20.68 -5.39 -14.55
C ILE A 64 -19.33 -5.88 -14.09
N GLY A 65 -18.49 -4.96 -13.64
CA GLY A 65 -17.21 -5.25 -13.01
C GLY A 65 -17.32 -5.22 -11.49
N ASN A 66 -16.84 -6.26 -10.82
CA ASN A 66 -16.75 -6.32 -9.37
C ASN A 66 -15.28 -6.42 -8.95
N ASN A 67 -14.85 -5.55 -8.06
CA ASN A 67 -13.54 -5.60 -7.45
C ASN A 67 -13.69 -5.56 -5.94
N ASN A 68 -13.65 -6.74 -5.32
CA ASN A 68 -13.85 -6.92 -3.90
C ASN A 68 -12.57 -7.39 -3.25
N SER A 69 -12.28 -6.88 -2.06
CA SER A 69 -11.11 -7.34 -1.31
C SER A 69 -11.35 -7.32 0.19
N LEU A 70 -10.73 -8.28 0.88
CA LEU A 70 -10.56 -8.34 2.32
C LEU A 70 -9.05 -8.44 2.58
N ASN A 71 -8.52 -7.58 3.43
CA ASN A 71 -7.11 -7.59 3.81
C ASN A 71 -7.01 -7.55 5.33
N THR A 72 -6.27 -8.48 5.92
CA THR A 72 -5.98 -8.51 7.35
C THR A 72 -4.48 -8.63 7.56
N ASN A 73 -3.93 -7.77 8.39
CA ASN A 73 -2.52 -7.80 8.77
C ASN A 73 -2.38 -7.76 10.28
N VAL A 74 -1.53 -8.61 10.81
CA VAL A 74 -1.13 -8.62 12.23
C VAL A 74 0.38 -8.58 12.29
N THR A 75 0.92 -7.58 13.00
CA THR A 75 2.36 -7.42 13.23
C THR A 75 2.62 -7.40 14.73
N ILE A 76 3.54 -8.23 15.19
CA ILE A 76 3.98 -8.28 16.57
C ILE A 76 5.50 -8.15 16.58
N VAL A 77 6.01 -7.11 17.26
CA VAL A 77 7.45 -6.83 17.35
C VAL A 77 7.83 -6.65 18.81
N LYS A 78 8.95 -7.23 19.18
CA LYS A 78 9.64 -7.01 20.44
C LYS A 78 10.97 -6.29 20.18
N SER A 79 11.17 -5.14 20.82
CA SER A 79 12.46 -4.46 20.87
C SER A 79 13.40 -5.25 21.75
N LEU A 80 14.58 -5.62 21.25
CA LEU A 80 15.60 -6.34 21.99
C LEU A 80 16.62 -5.37 22.62
N ASN A 81 16.97 -4.32 21.90
CA ASN A 81 17.81 -3.21 22.31
C ASN A 81 17.65 -2.02 21.35
N ASP A 82 18.53 -1.01 21.44
CA ASP A 82 18.45 0.22 20.63
C ASP A 82 18.61 -0.01 19.12
N HIS A 83 19.05 -1.19 18.69
CA HIS A 83 19.34 -1.49 17.28
C HIS A 83 18.60 -2.71 16.76
N TRP A 84 18.21 -3.65 17.61
CA TRP A 84 17.63 -4.92 17.18
C TRP A 84 16.19 -5.07 17.64
N SER A 85 15.36 -5.48 16.71
CA SER A 85 13.98 -5.92 16.95
C SER A 85 13.74 -7.29 16.33
N PHE A 86 12.92 -8.09 16.97
CA PHE A 86 12.47 -9.39 16.48
C PHE A 86 10.96 -9.48 16.58
N GLY A 87 10.34 -10.11 15.58
CA GLY A 87 8.89 -10.21 15.57
C GLY A 87 8.36 -11.15 14.49
N GLY A 88 7.15 -10.87 14.06
CA GLY A 88 6.53 -11.60 12.97
C GLY A 88 5.32 -10.87 12.44
N GLU A 89 4.98 -11.22 11.22
CA GLU A 89 3.80 -10.75 10.51
C GLU A 89 2.93 -11.93 10.11
N ALA A 90 1.61 -11.75 10.25
CA ALA A 90 0.62 -12.64 9.66
C ALA A 90 -0.25 -11.80 8.74
N PHE A 91 -0.45 -12.27 7.53
CA PHE A 91 -1.23 -11.57 6.52
C PHE A 91 -2.26 -12.51 5.91
N HIS A 92 -3.46 -12.01 5.69
CA HIS A 92 -4.50 -12.67 4.92
C HIS A 92 -5.10 -11.68 3.93
N THR A 93 -5.31 -12.14 2.71
CA THR A 93 -6.09 -11.41 1.71
C THR A 93 -6.99 -12.35 0.90
N SER A 94 -8.15 -11.82 0.51
CA SER A 94 -9.00 -12.33 -0.54
C SER A 94 -9.22 -11.18 -1.52
N SER A 95 -9.07 -11.42 -2.83
CA SER A 95 -9.12 -10.35 -3.83
C SER A 95 -9.53 -10.91 -5.19
N THR A 96 -10.65 -10.44 -5.69
CA THR A 96 -11.09 -10.78 -7.05
C THR A 96 -10.14 -10.26 -8.12
N TYR A 97 -9.52 -9.09 -7.87
CA TYR A 97 -8.54 -8.50 -8.79
C TYR A 97 -7.28 -9.35 -8.94
N SER A 98 -6.74 -9.85 -7.83
CA SER A 98 -5.48 -10.60 -7.79
C SER A 98 -5.68 -12.12 -7.86
N ASN A 99 -6.86 -12.59 -8.24
CA ASN A 99 -7.18 -14.02 -8.37
C ASN A 99 -6.97 -14.84 -7.08
N TYR A 100 -7.09 -14.22 -5.90
CA TYR A 100 -7.00 -14.91 -4.62
C TYR A 100 -8.39 -15.12 -4.01
N ASP A 101 -8.82 -16.37 -3.89
CA ASP A 101 -9.92 -16.72 -2.99
C ASP A 101 -9.44 -16.58 -1.54
N ASN A 102 -8.28 -17.18 -1.23
CA ASN A 102 -7.60 -16.97 0.04
C ASN A 102 -6.06 -16.96 -0.15
N TYR A 103 -5.42 -15.98 0.44
CA TYR A 103 -3.98 -15.94 0.59
C TYR A 103 -3.64 -15.77 2.07
N PHE A 104 -2.80 -16.63 2.61
CA PHE A 104 -2.31 -16.55 3.98
C PHE A 104 -0.79 -16.58 4.00
N SER A 105 -0.17 -15.71 4.80
CA SER A 105 1.24 -15.82 5.11
C SER A 105 1.53 -15.59 6.58
N VAL A 106 2.56 -16.27 7.09
CA VAL A 106 3.09 -16.06 8.43
C VAL A 106 4.61 -15.99 8.32
N SER A 107 5.19 -14.87 8.69
CA SER A 107 6.62 -14.63 8.49
C SER A 107 7.26 -14.12 9.79
N PRO A 108 8.13 -14.89 10.45
CA PRO A 108 9.07 -14.35 11.42
C PRO A 108 9.97 -13.31 10.73
N ALA A 109 10.35 -12.30 11.49
CA ALA A 109 11.10 -11.17 10.99
C ALA A 109 12.12 -10.66 12.00
N ILE A 110 13.20 -10.10 11.49
CA ILE A 110 14.24 -9.43 12.25
C ILE A 110 14.55 -8.07 11.61
N GLU A 111 14.78 -7.06 12.44
CA GLU A 111 15.12 -5.72 12.00
C GLU A 111 16.37 -5.23 12.73
N TYR A 112 17.24 -4.55 11.99
CA TYR A 112 18.41 -3.88 12.50
C TYR A 112 18.37 -2.40 12.14
N ASP A 113 18.36 -1.54 13.17
CA ASP A 113 18.46 -0.10 13.05
C ASP A 113 19.91 0.32 13.13
N VAL A 114 20.46 0.86 12.04
CA VAL A 114 21.87 1.31 11.96
C VAL A 114 22.12 2.49 12.92
N TYR A 115 21.15 3.39 13.04
CA TYR A 115 21.14 4.44 14.04
C TYR A 115 20.34 3.98 15.26
N PRO A 116 20.74 4.38 16.48
CA PRO A 116 19.95 4.07 17.67
C PRO A 116 18.50 4.53 17.53
N TYR A 117 17.55 3.77 18.04
CA TYR A 117 16.12 4.08 17.96
C TYR A 117 15.78 5.47 18.57
N SER A 118 16.58 5.97 19.50
CA SER A 118 16.47 7.33 20.05
C SER A 118 16.59 8.44 19.00
N ASP A 119 17.25 8.18 17.88
CA ASP A 119 17.50 9.14 16.80
C ASP A 119 16.38 9.16 15.74
N ASN A 120 15.38 8.29 15.83
CA ASN A 120 14.35 8.02 14.83
C ASN A 120 13.58 9.27 14.36
N ALA A 121 13.49 10.31 15.20
CA ALA A 121 12.85 11.57 14.84
C ALA A 121 13.60 12.36 13.75
N THR A 122 14.92 12.13 13.61
CA THR A 122 15.78 12.90 12.70
C THR A 122 16.43 12.05 11.63
N ARG A 123 16.72 10.78 11.94
CA ARG A 123 17.31 9.80 11.02
C ARG A 123 16.97 8.39 11.48
N LEU A 124 16.65 7.57 10.52
CA LEU A 124 16.39 6.15 10.71
C LEU A 124 16.89 5.41 9.47
N LEU A 125 17.75 4.42 9.65
CA LEU A 125 18.18 3.50 8.58
C LEU A 125 17.97 2.09 9.08
N THR A 126 17.00 1.39 8.47
CA THR A 126 16.61 0.04 8.87
C THR A 126 17.00 -0.99 7.83
N ILE A 127 17.37 -2.15 8.28
CA ILE A 127 17.54 -3.36 7.49
C ILE A 127 16.57 -4.38 8.06
N PHE A 128 15.56 -4.75 7.29
CA PHE A 128 14.50 -5.65 7.71
C PHE A 128 14.53 -6.91 6.85
N TYR A 129 14.49 -8.06 7.48
CA TYR A 129 14.42 -9.34 6.81
C TYR A 129 13.30 -10.19 7.37
N LYS A 130 12.52 -10.80 6.47
CA LYS A 130 11.50 -11.79 6.82
C LYS A 130 11.54 -12.98 5.89
N ILE A 131 11.09 -14.11 6.42
CA ILE A 131 10.94 -15.36 5.69
C ILE A 131 9.73 -16.11 6.24
N GLY A 132 8.93 -16.73 5.40
CA GLY A 132 7.79 -17.48 5.88
C GLY A 132 7.04 -18.23 4.79
N PRO A 133 6.22 -19.21 5.21
CA PRO A 133 5.28 -19.89 4.31
C PRO A 133 4.16 -18.97 3.88
N GLU A 134 3.73 -19.17 2.63
CA GLU A 134 2.57 -18.54 2.01
C GLU A 134 1.69 -19.65 1.44
N TYR A 135 0.43 -19.70 1.86
CA TYR A 135 -0.61 -20.53 1.25
C TYR A 135 -1.46 -19.64 0.35
N GLN A 136 -1.59 -20.03 -0.89
CA GLN A 136 -2.32 -19.31 -1.92
C GLN A 136 -3.39 -20.24 -2.50
N ASP A 137 -4.65 -19.86 -2.37
CA ASP A 137 -5.82 -20.52 -2.94
C ASP A 137 -6.40 -19.57 -3.98
N TYR A 138 -6.48 -20.02 -5.21
CA TYR A 138 -6.82 -19.17 -6.35
C TYR A 138 -8.28 -19.34 -6.74
N THR A 139 -8.93 -18.23 -7.09
CA THR A 139 -10.31 -18.24 -7.60
C THR A 139 -10.39 -18.99 -8.94
N ASP A 140 -9.46 -18.68 -9.84
CA ASP A 140 -9.33 -19.33 -11.16
C ASP A 140 -7.96 -19.99 -11.27
N THR A 141 -7.89 -21.07 -12.04
CA THR A 141 -6.62 -21.75 -12.35
C THR A 141 -5.60 -20.74 -12.90
N THR A 142 -4.38 -20.77 -12.36
CA THR A 142 -3.33 -19.84 -12.77
C THR A 142 -2.73 -20.17 -14.15
N LEU A 143 -1.96 -19.23 -14.72
CA LEU A 143 -1.18 -19.46 -15.96
C LEU A 143 -0.24 -20.66 -15.87
N PHE A 144 0.16 -21.06 -14.65
CA PHE A 144 1.02 -22.21 -14.38
C PHE A 144 0.23 -23.50 -14.16
N GLY A 145 -1.11 -23.46 -14.22
CA GLY A 145 -2.00 -24.60 -14.06
C GLY A 145 -2.32 -24.94 -12.61
N GLU A 146 -1.98 -24.07 -11.67
CA GLU A 146 -2.21 -24.26 -10.23
C GLU A 146 -3.56 -23.69 -9.81
N THR A 147 -4.23 -24.38 -8.89
CA THR A 147 -5.45 -23.91 -8.19
C THR A 147 -5.15 -23.54 -6.75
N GLU A 148 -4.07 -24.06 -6.18
CA GLU A 148 -3.55 -23.72 -4.87
C GLU A 148 -2.03 -23.91 -4.84
N ALA A 149 -1.34 -23.22 -3.96
CA ALA A 149 0.10 -23.37 -3.76
C ALA A 149 0.50 -23.14 -2.29
N LEU A 150 1.44 -23.95 -1.80
CA LEU A 150 2.13 -23.71 -0.52
C LEU A 150 3.59 -23.42 -0.82
N LEU A 151 4.02 -22.21 -0.56
CA LEU A 151 5.31 -21.68 -0.97
C LEU A 151 6.09 -21.15 0.22
N LEU A 152 7.40 -21.07 0.08
CA LEU A 152 8.26 -20.37 1.04
C LEU A 152 8.85 -19.15 0.35
N ARG A 153 8.63 -17.96 0.92
CA ARG A 153 9.11 -16.68 0.41
C ARG A 153 10.01 -15.99 1.42
N GLN A 154 11.03 -15.30 0.92
CA GLN A 154 11.82 -14.37 1.72
C GLN A 154 11.76 -12.96 1.15
N ARG A 155 12.03 -11.98 2.02
CA ARG A 155 12.09 -10.57 1.66
C ARG A 155 13.11 -9.83 2.51
N LEU A 156 13.87 -8.97 1.86
CA LEU A 156 14.81 -8.04 2.47
C LEU A 156 14.37 -6.62 2.09
N ASP A 157 14.27 -5.74 3.07
CA ASP A 157 14.01 -4.32 2.88
C ASP A 157 15.12 -3.50 3.54
N VAL A 158 15.58 -2.45 2.86
CA VAL A 158 16.48 -1.45 3.42
C VAL A 158 15.83 -0.09 3.23
N SER A 159 15.59 0.64 4.31
CA SER A 159 14.91 1.93 4.27
C SER A 159 15.66 3.00 5.05
N LEU A 160 15.68 4.21 4.49
CA LEU A 160 16.27 5.41 5.07
C LEU A 160 15.20 6.49 5.22
N SER A 161 15.09 7.06 6.40
CA SER A 161 14.29 8.25 6.67
C SER A 161 15.17 9.33 7.30
N LEU A 162 15.14 10.53 6.74
CA LEU A 162 15.86 11.70 7.23
C LEU A 162 14.90 12.89 7.37
N THR A 163 14.96 13.55 8.51
CA THR A 163 14.26 14.82 8.73
C THR A 163 15.26 15.84 9.24
N GLN A 164 15.48 16.88 8.43
CA GLN A 164 16.53 17.86 8.64
C GLN A 164 15.99 19.29 8.41
N LYS A 165 16.78 20.31 8.72
CA LYS A 165 16.41 21.72 8.51
C LYS A 165 16.12 22.05 7.05
N TRP A 166 16.74 21.34 6.12
CA TRP A 166 16.53 21.50 4.69
C TRP A 166 15.28 20.76 4.15
N GLY A 167 14.66 19.91 4.97
CA GLY A 167 13.47 19.14 4.58
C GLY A 167 13.50 17.70 5.04
N SER A 168 12.81 16.82 4.29
CA SER A 168 12.73 15.40 4.58
C SER A 168 13.02 14.54 3.35
N LEU A 169 13.59 13.37 3.59
CA LEU A 169 13.83 12.31 2.61
C LEU A 169 13.39 11.00 3.22
N SER A 170 12.59 10.23 2.50
CA SER A 170 12.27 8.85 2.82
C SER A 170 12.50 8.02 1.57
N MET A 171 13.33 6.98 1.65
CA MET A 171 13.61 6.09 0.52
C MET A 171 13.81 4.66 1.01
N GLY A 172 13.54 3.71 0.12
CA GLY A 172 13.75 2.31 0.42
C GLY A 172 13.93 1.48 -0.83
N VAL A 173 14.63 0.39 -0.65
CA VAL A 173 14.77 -0.68 -1.64
C VAL A 173 14.38 -2.00 -1.00
N ASN A 174 13.73 -2.86 -1.76
CA ASN A 174 13.39 -4.20 -1.30
C ASN A 174 13.64 -5.22 -2.39
N GLY A 175 13.79 -6.46 -1.96
CA GLY A 175 13.89 -7.61 -2.84
C GLY A 175 13.22 -8.82 -2.21
N SER A 176 12.54 -9.62 -3.00
CA SER A 176 11.89 -10.85 -2.57
C SER A 176 12.04 -11.95 -3.60
N ASN A 177 12.00 -13.19 -3.16
CA ASN A 177 11.93 -14.34 -4.04
C ASN A 177 11.31 -15.55 -3.35
N TYR A 178 10.85 -16.49 -4.16
CA TYR A 178 10.40 -17.81 -3.71
C TYR A 178 11.57 -18.80 -3.69
N PHE A 179 11.56 -19.71 -2.70
CA PHE A 179 12.63 -20.71 -2.56
C PHE A 179 12.53 -21.87 -3.54
N HIS A 180 11.32 -22.20 -4.01
CA HIS A 180 11.12 -23.29 -4.97
C HIS A 180 11.65 -22.91 -6.38
N ASP A 181 11.65 -21.61 -6.70
CA ASP A 181 12.17 -21.07 -7.95
C ASP A 181 12.69 -19.64 -7.73
N LEU A 182 13.99 -19.49 -7.61
CA LEU A 182 14.64 -18.19 -7.37
C LEU A 182 14.47 -17.21 -8.55
N SER A 183 14.08 -17.71 -9.74
CA SER A 183 13.75 -16.84 -10.86
C SER A 183 12.44 -16.10 -10.63
N LYS A 184 11.56 -16.61 -9.77
CA LYS A 184 10.35 -15.93 -9.33
C LYS A 184 10.70 -14.94 -8.23
N ASN A 185 11.04 -13.73 -8.64
CA ASN A 185 11.55 -12.68 -7.75
C ASN A 185 10.98 -11.31 -8.12
N GLY A 186 11.02 -10.42 -7.16
CA GLY A 186 10.63 -9.02 -7.33
C GLY A 186 11.61 -8.11 -6.60
N ALA A 187 11.74 -6.90 -7.08
CA ALA A 187 12.52 -5.85 -6.43
C ALA A 187 11.80 -4.52 -6.56
N GLY A 188 11.83 -3.72 -5.51
CA GLY A 188 11.18 -2.42 -5.50
C GLY A 188 12.11 -1.33 -5.01
N LEU A 189 11.86 -0.12 -5.48
CA LEU A 189 12.46 1.11 -5.00
C LEU A 189 11.36 2.14 -4.81
N PHE A 190 11.40 2.85 -3.69
CA PHE A 190 10.62 4.07 -3.51
C PHE A 190 11.50 5.20 -2.99
N ALA A 191 11.17 6.43 -3.34
CA ALA A 191 11.75 7.62 -2.73
C ALA A 191 10.70 8.73 -2.67
N SER A 192 10.63 9.42 -1.54
CA SER A 192 9.81 10.61 -1.32
C SER A 192 10.67 11.67 -0.68
N PHE A 193 10.63 12.87 -1.20
CA PHE A 193 11.42 13.97 -0.67
C PHE A 193 10.63 15.28 -0.67
N ASN A 194 10.94 16.10 0.32
CA ASN A 194 10.50 17.49 0.38
C ASN A 194 11.72 18.32 0.75
N TRP A 195 12.20 19.12 -0.18
CA TRP A 195 13.42 19.87 -0.06
C TRP A 195 13.14 21.38 -0.08
N ARG A 196 13.50 22.07 0.98
CA ARG A 196 13.53 23.53 1.05
C ARG A 196 14.84 24.02 0.49
N ILE A 197 14.83 24.48 -0.77
CA ILE A 197 16.04 24.95 -1.46
C ILE A 197 16.50 26.28 -0.88
N VAL A 198 15.57 27.22 -0.74
CA VAL A 198 15.74 28.51 -0.07
C VAL A 198 14.42 28.91 0.57
N GLU A 199 14.39 30.03 1.31
CA GLU A 199 13.16 30.55 1.89
C GLU A 199 12.10 30.78 0.81
N GLY A 200 10.94 30.19 1.02
CA GLY A 200 9.80 30.22 0.09
C GLY A 200 9.88 29.26 -1.10
N LEU A 201 11.04 28.68 -1.42
CA LEU A 201 11.20 27.75 -2.55
C LEU A 201 11.32 26.31 -2.04
N ASN A 202 10.33 25.50 -2.36
CA ASN A 202 10.28 24.08 -2.01
C ASN A 202 10.22 23.23 -3.29
N PHE A 203 10.97 22.13 -3.27
CA PHE A 203 10.91 21.08 -4.29
C PHE A 203 10.53 19.78 -3.62
N ASN A 204 9.47 19.13 -4.11
CA ASN A 204 8.98 17.87 -3.59
C ASN A 204 8.82 16.86 -4.71
N GLY A 205 8.91 15.59 -4.36
CA GLY A 205 8.71 14.53 -5.34
C GLY A 205 8.56 13.17 -4.70
N PHE A 206 8.08 12.27 -5.53
CA PHE A 206 7.86 10.88 -5.21
C PHE A 206 8.20 10.01 -6.42
N ILE A 207 8.87 8.89 -6.20
CA ILE A 207 9.28 7.95 -7.23
C ILE A 207 9.00 6.55 -6.69
N THR A 208 8.38 5.71 -7.52
CA THR A 208 8.36 4.26 -7.33
C THR A 208 8.84 3.57 -8.60
N PHE A 209 9.54 2.48 -8.40
CA PHE A 209 9.92 1.54 -9.45
C PHE A 209 9.82 0.14 -8.89
N ASP A 210 9.09 -0.74 -9.57
CA ASP A 210 8.98 -2.14 -9.23
C ASP A 210 9.39 -3.00 -10.43
N PHE A 211 10.30 -3.92 -10.20
CA PHE A 211 10.61 -5.03 -11.08
C PHE A 211 9.81 -6.25 -10.60
N ILE A 212 9.04 -6.85 -11.49
CA ILE A 212 8.03 -7.85 -11.19
C ILE A 212 8.28 -9.09 -12.04
N ASN A 213 8.64 -10.17 -11.40
CA ASN A 213 8.81 -11.49 -12.03
C ASN A 213 8.27 -12.61 -11.12
N ASP A 214 7.38 -12.26 -10.20
CA ASP A 214 6.82 -13.15 -9.18
C ASP A 214 5.29 -13.21 -9.22
N GLN A 215 4.67 -12.77 -10.33
CA GLN A 215 3.23 -12.88 -10.58
C GLN A 215 2.87 -14.34 -10.92
N ILE A 216 2.68 -15.17 -9.90
CA ILE A 216 2.30 -16.58 -10.04
C ILE A 216 0.80 -16.80 -9.90
N ASN A 217 0.08 -15.77 -9.49
CA ASN A 217 -1.36 -15.75 -9.24
C ASN A 217 -2.22 -15.43 -10.47
N LEU A 218 -1.63 -15.01 -11.57
CA LEU A 218 -2.39 -14.58 -12.74
C LEU A 218 -3.29 -15.70 -13.26
N ALA A 219 -4.58 -15.40 -13.43
CA ALA A 219 -5.56 -16.34 -13.95
C ALA A 219 -5.23 -16.77 -15.38
N LYS A 220 -5.46 -18.05 -15.67
CA LYS A 220 -5.35 -18.62 -17.02
C LYS A 220 -6.64 -18.36 -17.76
N GLY A 221 -6.58 -17.60 -18.82
CA GLY A 221 -7.71 -17.32 -19.71
C GLY A 221 -7.43 -16.11 -20.57
N ASP A 222 -8.15 -16.00 -21.66
CA ASP A 222 -8.16 -14.77 -22.42
C ASP A 222 -9.15 -13.83 -21.73
N LEU A 223 -8.61 -12.75 -21.16
CA LEU A 223 -9.45 -11.66 -20.66
C LEU A 223 -10.22 -11.06 -21.86
N SER A 224 -11.48 -10.71 -21.66
CA SER A 224 -12.23 -9.95 -22.64
C SER A 224 -11.62 -8.55 -22.85
N ASP A 225 -11.89 -7.94 -23.99
CA ASP A 225 -11.40 -6.59 -24.27
C ASP A 225 -11.89 -5.60 -23.19
N GLU A 226 -13.08 -5.80 -22.65
CA GLU A 226 -13.65 -5.01 -21.57
C GLU A 226 -12.88 -5.19 -20.26
N GLU A 227 -12.54 -6.41 -19.88
CA GLU A 227 -11.76 -6.70 -18.66
C GLU A 227 -10.35 -6.12 -18.74
N ILE A 228 -9.72 -6.15 -19.91
CA ILE A 228 -8.40 -5.54 -20.15
C ILE A 228 -8.49 -4.01 -20.04
N LEU A 229 -9.44 -3.38 -20.76
CA LEU A 229 -9.58 -1.93 -20.79
C LEU A 229 -9.97 -1.35 -19.44
N LEU A 230 -10.80 -2.04 -18.69
CA LEU A 230 -11.29 -1.59 -17.37
C LEU A 230 -10.40 -2.03 -16.21
N GLN A 231 -9.32 -2.76 -16.49
CA GLN A 231 -8.36 -3.26 -15.49
C GLN A 231 -9.04 -3.98 -14.30
N ILE A 232 -10.03 -4.81 -14.59
CA ILE A 232 -10.81 -5.53 -13.57
C ILE A 232 -10.02 -6.69 -12.96
N SER A 233 -9.08 -7.26 -13.74
CA SER A 233 -8.18 -8.34 -13.32
C SER A 233 -6.72 -7.91 -13.43
N GLU A 234 -5.87 -8.48 -12.58
CA GLU A 234 -4.43 -8.24 -12.62
C GLU A 234 -3.82 -8.74 -13.94
N GLN A 235 -3.06 -7.88 -14.59
CA GLN A 235 -2.41 -8.16 -15.86
C GLN A 235 -0.93 -8.45 -15.69
N GLN A 236 -0.37 -9.28 -16.57
CA GLN A 236 1.06 -9.56 -16.57
C GLN A 236 1.85 -8.28 -16.88
N THR A 237 2.79 -7.96 -16.00
CA THR A 237 3.75 -6.88 -16.20
C THR A 237 5.12 -7.26 -15.65
N ASN A 238 6.18 -6.76 -16.27
CA ASN A 238 7.55 -6.99 -15.80
C ASN A 238 8.09 -5.84 -14.97
N TYR A 239 7.48 -4.69 -15.04
CA TYR A 239 7.85 -3.52 -14.23
C TYR A 239 6.69 -2.54 -14.12
N SER A 240 6.71 -1.75 -13.05
CA SER A 240 5.91 -0.54 -12.94
C SER A 240 6.80 0.63 -12.56
N PHE A 241 6.46 1.81 -13.04
CA PHE A 241 7.15 3.05 -12.72
C PHE A 241 6.17 4.18 -12.57
N PHE A 242 6.28 4.89 -11.46
CA PHE A 242 5.52 6.11 -11.25
C PHE A 242 6.42 7.19 -10.66
N THR A 243 6.28 8.41 -11.13
CA THR A 243 6.97 9.57 -10.56
C THR A 243 6.08 10.79 -10.54
N TYR A 244 6.21 11.56 -9.50
CA TYR A 244 5.62 12.87 -9.34
C TYR A 244 6.67 13.82 -8.79
N PHE A 245 6.71 15.05 -9.29
CA PHE A 245 7.53 16.11 -8.72
C PHE A 245 6.83 17.48 -8.85
N GLY A 246 7.11 18.35 -7.89
CA GLY A 246 6.54 19.68 -7.83
C GLY A 246 7.55 20.70 -7.32
N LEU A 247 7.50 21.89 -7.89
CA LEU A 247 8.25 23.06 -7.45
C LEU A 247 7.26 24.14 -7.05
N SER A 248 7.39 24.67 -5.85
CA SER A 248 6.57 25.78 -5.38
C SER A 248 7.45 26.91 -4.87
N TYR A 249 7.11 28.14 -5.29
CA TYR A 249 7.76 29.32 -4.77
C TYR A 249 6.73 30.30 -4.23
N THR A 250 6.80 30.55 -2.93
CA THR A 250 5.95 31.51 -2.22
C THR A 250 6.77 32.73 -1.85
N PHE A 251 6.36 33.87 -2.32
CA PHE A 251 7.02 35.15 -2.06
C PHE A 251 5.99 36.24 -1.75
N GLY A 252 6.42 37.33 -1.16
CA GLY A 252 5.55 38.47 -0.81
C GLY A 252 5.31 38.57 0.69
N SER A 253 4.21 39.19 1.10
CA SER A 253 3.88 39.39 2.52
C SER A 253 3.26 38.11 3.11
N ILE A 254 4.07 37.35 3.82
CA ILE A 254 3.64 36.15 4.57
C ILE A 254 2.82 36.48 5.83
N TYR A 255 2.78 37.76 6.24
CA TYR A 255 2.10 38.23 7.46
C TYR A 255 0.73 38.86 7.18
N ASN A 256 0.16 38.64 6.00
CA ASN A 256 -1.17 39.14 5.69
C ASN A 256 -2.24 38.27 6.37
N ASN A 257 -2.75 38.73 7.52
CA ASN A 257 -3.81 38.05 8.29
C ASN A 257 -5.21 38.60 7.95
N ILE A 258 -5.37 39.36 6.87
CA ILE A 258 -6.67 39.91 6.49
C ILE A 258 -7.46 38.79 5.81
N VAL A 259 -8.57 38.40 6.44
CA VAL A 259 -9.54 37.45 5.86
C VAL A 259 -10.60 38.25 5.11
N ASN A 260 -10.76 37.97 3.84
CA ASN A 260 -11.81 38.57 3.01
C ASN A 260 -12.59 37.47 2.28
N PRO A 261 -13.70 37.01 2.83
CA PRO A 261 -14.48 35.89 2.28
C PRO A 261 -15.41 36.31 1.13
N ARG A 262 -15.24 37.54 0.57
CA ARG A 262 -16.07 38.01 -0.53
C ARG A 262 -15.80 37.19 -1.78
N PHE A 263 -16.88 36.76 -2.45
CA PHE A 263 -16.87 35.83 -3.60
C PHE A 263 -16.44 34.38 -3.29
N GLU A 264 -16.09 34.04 -2.06
CA GLU A 264 -15.75 32.64 -1.71
C GLU A 264 -17.02 31.75 -1.59
N GLY A 265 -18.18 32.32 -1.24
CA GLY A 265 -19.44 31.59 -1.09
C GLY A 265 -20.15 31.20 -2.42
N GLY A 266 -19.69 31.71 -3.55
CA GLY A 266 -20.26 31.42 -4.87
C GLY A 266 -19.54 30.32 -5.66
N ASN A 267 -18.36 29.89 -5.20
CA ASN A 267 -17.49 28.94 -5.90
C ASN A 267 -17.46 27.53 -5.25
N THR A 268 -18.49 27.18 -4.50
CA THR A 268 -18.60 25.82 -4.00
C THR A 268 -19.12 24.92 -5.13
N TYR A 269 -18.28 24.69 -6.13
CA TYR A 269 -18.49 23.59 -7.08
C TYR A 269 -18.02 22.32 -6.39
N PHE A 270 -18.99 21.50 -6.00
CA PHE A 270 -18.72 20.11 -5.66
C PHE A 270 -18.37 19.38 -6.97
N PHE A 271 -17.14 18.99 -7.14
CA PHE A 271 -16.70 18.02 -8.15
C PHE A 271 -16.40 16.70 -7.46
#